data_0269afc06185e587a4f401b98fc4e0ff
#
_entry.id   0269afc06185e587a4f401b98fc4e0ff
#
_cell.length_a   1.000
_cell.length_b   1.000
_cell.length_c   1.000
_cell.angle_alpha   90.00
_cell.angle_beta   90.00
_cell.angle_gamma   90.00
#
_symmetry.space_group_name_H-M   'P 1'
#
loop_
_entity.id
_entity.type
_entity.pdbx_description
1 polymer ?
#
loop_
_entity_poly.entity_id
_entity_poly.type
_entity_poly.pdbx_seq_one_letter_code
_entity_poly.pdbx_strand_id
1 'polypeptide(L)'
;IGDSIDYPTHDDWLRIQIYFFMNEMPVTDTSKKVRSVIKRRQADGKWICSVPYGYPITNSKTMAFDVDGPAAEIVRKVFELYNSGWGYKRIANWLTEQHIPTPRMNEIAWKKSKGEDTKLQARDTWSIATVQGILDNDFYIGTLRQGKYARKTINGADVKKDESEHRVFENNHEAI
;
A
#
# COMPACT_ATOMS: atom_id res chain seq x y z
N ILE A 1 -15.64 22.34 -30.48
CA ILE A 1 -15.75 23.80 -30.67
C ILE A 1 -15.01 24.40 -29.47
N GLY A 2 -13.72 24.71 -29.66
CA GLY A 2 -12.91 25.33 -28.62
C GLY A 2 -13.19 26.82 -28.64
N ASP A 3 -13.64 27.36 -27.47
CA ASP A 3 -13.71 28.79 -27.28
C ASP A 3 -12.30 29.35 -27.41
N SER A 4 -12.09 30.17 -28.41
CA SER A 4 -10.83 30.91 -28.62
C SER A 4 -10.71 31.93 -27.47
N ILE A 5 -9.74 31.72 -26.58
CA ILE A 5 -9.42 32.63 -25.49
C ILE A 5 -8.23 33.48 -25.93
N ASP A 6 -8.47 34.75 -26.18
CA ASP A 6 -7.41 35.73 -26.48
C ASP A 6 -6.82 36.29 -25.18
N TYR A 7 -5.59 35.89 -24.89
CA TYR A 7 -4.82 36.45 -23.78
C TYR A 7 -3.91 37.60 -24.32
N PRO A 8 -3.91 38.82 -23.68
CA PRO A 8 -4.40 39.13 -22.34
C PRO A 8 -5.47 40.26 -22.32
N THR A 9 -6.69 40.00 -22.78
CA THR A 9 -7.78 40.94 -22.55
C THR A 9 -8.32 40.80 -21.11
N HIS A 10 -8.78 41.89 -20.50
CA HIS A 10 -9.28 41.87 -19.11
C HIS A 10 -10.49 40.94 -18.93
N ASP A 11 -11.35 40.81 -19.95
CA ASP A 11 -12.54 39.93 -19.89
C ASP A 11 -12.13 38.45 -20.00
N ASP A 12 -11.14 38.12 -20.81
CA ASP A 12 -10.64 36.75 -20.93
C ASP A 12 -9.89 36.29 -19.68
N TRP A 13 -9.24 37.22 -18.94
CA TRP A 13 -8.60 36.92 -17.67
C TRP A 13 -9.58 36.37 -16.63
N LEU A 14 -10.75 37.02 -16.50
CA LEU A 14 -11.79 36.55 -15.58
C LEU A 14 -12.36 35.19 -16.00
N ARG A 15 -12.58 34.96 -17.31
CA ARG A 15 -13.00 33.69 -17.86
C ARG A 15 -11.99 32.59 -17.55
N ILE A 16 -10.70 32.84 -17.75
CA ILE A 16 -9.62 31.90 -17.44
C ILE A 16 -9.66 31.51 -15.94
N GLN A 17 -9.78 32.47 -15.04
CA GLN A 17 -9.89 32.20 -13.60
C GLN A 17 -11.13 31.35 -13.26
N ILE A 18 -12.28 31.62 -13.88
CA ILE A 18 -13.50 30.84 -13.70
C ILE A 18 -13.30 29.39 -14.19
N TYR A 19 -12.69 29.19 -15.36
CA TYR A 19 -12.39 27.84 -15.88
C TYR A 19 -11.43 27.09 -14.96
N PHE A 20 -10.36 27.71 -14.47
CA PHE A 20 -9.48 27.09 -13.48
C PHE A 20 -10.24 26.69 -12.20
N PHE A 21 -11.05 27.59 -11.66
CA PHE A 21 -11.86 27.31 -10.49
C PHE A 21 -12.85 26.15 -10.71
N MET A 22 -13.56 26.15 -11.84
CA MET A 22 -14.49 25.08 -12.19
C MET A 22 -13.79 23.71 -12.38
N ASN A 23 -12.58 23.71 -12.89
CA ASN A 23 -11.78 22.48 -13.06
C ASN A 23 -11.19 21.98 -11.72
N GLU A 24 -10.85 22.87 -10.80
CA GLU A 24 -10.32 22.51 -9.48
C GLU A 24 -11.40 22.01 -8.49
N MET A 25 -12.62 22.55 -8.58
CA MET A 25 -13.71 22.16 -7.68
C MET A 25 -13.99 20.65 -7.62
N PRO A 26 -14.16 19.93 -8.74
CA PRO A 26 -14.42 18.50 -8.72
C PRO A 26 -13.27 17.69 -8.11
N VAL A 27 -12.02 18.13 -8.33
CA VAL A 27 -10.81 17.48 -7.79
C VAL A 27 -10.76 17.62 -6.28
N THR A 28 -11.05 18.83 -5.75
CA THR A 28 -11.06 19.09 -4.31
C THR A 28 -12.19 18.32 -3.60
N ASP A 29 -13.37 18.27 -4.18
CA ASP A 29 -14.52 17.55 -3.62
C ASP A 29 -14.29 16.04 -3.62
N THR A 30 -13.78 15.48 -4.72
CA THR A 30 -13.42 14.08 -4.79
C THR A 30 -12.35 13.73 -3.77
N SER A 31 -11.33 14.57 -3.62
CA SER A 31 -10.27 14.38 -2.61
C SER A 31 -10.84 14.39 -1.19
N LYS A 32 -11.75 15.31 -0.86
CA LYS A 32 -12.42 15.35 0.45
C LYS A 32 -13.23 14.09 0.72
N LYS A 33 -14.02 13.62 -0.25
CA LYS A 33 -14.83 12.40 -0.17
C LYS A 33 -13.94 11.17 0.06
N VAL A 34 -12.88 11.00 -0.74
CA VAL A 34 -11.95 9.87 -0.60
C VAL A 34 -11.27 9.90 0.78
N ARG A 35 -10.78 11.05 1.23
CA ARG A 35 -10.17 11.19 2.57
C ARG A 35 -11.15 10.86 3.69
N SER A 36 -12.41 11.25 3.57
CA SER A 36 -13.46 10.92 4.54
C SER A 36 -13.67 9.41 4.64
N VAL A 37 -13.80 8.72 3.50
CA VAL A 37 -13.94 7.26 3.44
C VAL A 37 -12.73 6.55 4.05
N ILE A 38 -11.51 6.99 3.69
CA ILE A 38 -10.27 6.44 4.25
C ILE A 38 -10.24 6.60 5.77
N LYS A 39 -10.50 7.83 6.27
CA LYS A 39 -10.52 8.11 7.72
C LYS A 39 -11.54 7.25 8.46
N ARG A 40 -12.73 7.05 7.88
CA ARG A 40 -13.77 6.19 8.46
C ARG A 40 -13.32 4.74 8.52
N ARG A 41 -12.83 4.18 7.42
CA ARG A 41 -12.32 2.79 7.39
C ARG A 41 -11.18 2.58 8.38
N GLN A 42 -10.25 3.54 8.46
CA GLN A 42 -9.17 3.50 9.46
C GLN A 42 -9.69 3.58 10.90
N ALA A 43 -10.76 4.34 11.16
CA ALA A 43 -11.38 4.41 12.48
C ALA A 43 -12.07 3.09 12.84
N ASP A 44 -12.63 2.39 11.86
CA ASP A 44 -13.29 1.09 12.03
C ASP A 44 -12.30 -0.09 12.10
N GLY A 45 -10.98 0.16 12.13
CA GLY A 45 -9.96 -0.90 12.11
C GLY A 45 -9.95 -1.75 10.84
N LYS A 46 -10.45 -1.22 9.72
CA LYS A 46 -10.48 -1.92 8.44
C LYS A 46 -9.24 -1.62 7.62
N TRP A 47 -8.65 -2.65 7.03
CA TRP A 47 -7.52 -2.49 6.13
C TRP A 47 -7.94 -1.79 4.83
N ILE A 48 -7.08 -0.92 4.28
CA ILE A 48 -7.37 -0.11 3.10
C ILE A 48 -6.28 -0.14 2.01
N CYS A 49 -5.19 -0.84 2.27
CA CYS A 49 -4.04 -0.94 1.36
C CYS A 49 -3.88 -2.36 0.83
N SER A 50 -2.86 -2.59 0.00
CA SER A 50 -2.40 -3.93 -0.32
C SER A 50 -1.91 -4.62 0.95
N VAL A 51 -2.29 -5.87 1.12
CA VAL A 51 -1.90 -6.67 2.29
C VAL A 51 -0.42 -7.08 2.20
N PRO A 52 0.23 -7.31 3.36
CA PRO A 52 1.58 -7.85 3.39
C PRO A 52 1.66 -9.25 2.78
N TYR A 53 2.89 -9.66 2.42
CA TYR A 53 3.18 -11.01 1.94
C TYR A 53 2.73 -12.06 2.97
N GLY A 54 2.08 -13.11 2.52
CA GLY A 54 1.50 -14.12 3.42
C GLY A 54 0.01 -13.94 3.70
N TYR A 55 -0.58 -12.80 3.28
CA TYR A 55 -2.01 -12.53 3.43
C TYR A 55 -2.65 -12.20 2.08
N PRO A 56 -3.28 -13.16 1.37
CA PRO A 56 -4.01 -12.88 0.14
C PRO A 56 -5.32 -12.15 0.43
N ILE A 57 -5.70 -11.21 -0.44
CA ILE A 57 -7.01 -10.59 -0.40
C ILE A 57 -8.06 -11.59 -0.92
N THR A 58 -8.96 -12.01 -0.05
CA THR A 58 -10.06 -12.93 -0.40
C THR A 58 -11.25 -12.19 -0.98
N ASN A 59 -11.48 -10.95 -0.57
CA ASN A 59 -12.55 -10.11 -1.10
C ASN A 59 -12.07 -8.67 -1.29
N SER A 60 -11.93 -8.25 -2.55
CA SER A 60 -11.46 -6.91 -2.90
C SER A 60 -12.41 -5.77 -2.52
N LYS A 61 -13.73 -6.01 -2.42
CA LYS A 61 -14.71 -5.00 -2.04
C LYS A 61 -14.67 -4.66 -0.56
N THR A 62 -14.53 -5.69 0.28
CA THR A 62 -14.44 -5.54 1.73
C THR A 62 -13.00 -5.41 2.22
N MET A 63 -12.02 -5.70 1.37
CA MET A 63 -10.59 -5.84 1.72
C MET A 63 -10.37 -6.92 2.79
N ALA A 64 -11.20 -7.97 2.77
CA ALA A 64 -10.97 -9.14 3.59
C ALA A 64 -9.75 -9.92 3.07
N PHE A 65 -8.96 -10.42 3.97
CA PHE A 65 -7.76 -11.23 3.70
C PHE A 65 -7.74 -12.42 4.65
N ASP A 66 -6.93 -13.40 4.31
CA ASP A 66 -6.76 -14.65 5.04
C ASP A 66 -5.27 -15.00 5.09
N VAL A 67 -4.89 -16.06 5.80
CA VAL A 67 -3.50 -16.53 5.84
C VAL A 67 -3.24 -17.47 4.65
N ASP A 68 -2.24 -17.16 3.83
CA ASP A 68 -1.74 -18.05 2.78
C ASP A 68 -0.74 -19.04 3.39
N GLY A 69 -1.14 -20.30 3.56
CA GLY A 69 -0.31 -21.34 4.18
C GLY A 69 1.13 -21.38 3.66
N PRO A 70 1.38 -21.58 2.35
CA PRO A 70 2.73 -21.62 1.79
C PRO A 70 3.54 -20.34 2.00
N ALA A 71 2.94 -19.17 1.80
CA ALA A 71 3.63 -17.89 1.99
C ALA A 71 3.83 -17.57 3.49
N ALA A 72 2.90 -17.96 4.35
CA ALA A 72 3.04 -17.85 5.80
C ALA A 72 4.19 -18.68 6.34
N GLU A 73 4.40 -19.90 5.83
CA GLU A 73 5.55 -20.72 6.20
C GLU A 73 6.88 -20.05 5.86
N ILE A 74 6.96 -19.36 4.72
CA ILE A 74 8.15 -18.59 4.36
C ILE A 74 8.35 -17.43 5.33
N VAL A 75 7.28 -16.72 5.71
CA VAL A 75 7.35 -15.63 6.71
C VAL A 75 7.85 -16.19 8.04
N ARG A 76 7.27 -17.27 8.57
CA ARG A 76 7.74 -17.93 9.79
C ARG A 76 9.22 -18.31 9.71
N LYS A 77 9.63 -18.84 8.55
CA LYS A 77 11.04 -19.20 8.31
C LYS A 77 11.97 -17.99 8.35
N VAL A 78 11.56 -16.85 7.83
CA VAL A 78 12.32 -15.59 7.92
C VAL A 78 12.51 -15.18 9.38
N PHE A 79 11.46 -15.25 10.21
CA PHE A 79 11.56 -14.96 11.65
C PHE A 79 12.43 -15.97 12.40
N GLU A 80 12.32 -17.28 12.11
CA GLU A 80 13.18 -18.32 12.69
C GLU A 80 14.67 -18.08 12.40
N LEU A 81 15.00 -17.80 11.14
CA LEU A 81 16.38 -17.55 10.72
C LEU A 81 16.94 -16.28 11.40
N TYR A 82 16.13 -15.23 11.49
CA TYR A 82 16.53 -14.02 12.18
C TYR A 82 16.77 -14.26 13.69
N ASN A 83 15.87 -14.97 14.35
CA ASN A 83 16.01 -15.33 15.75
C ASN A 83 17.20 -16.26 16.04
N SER A 84 17.63 -17.04 15.02
CA SER A 84 18.86 -17.85 15.09
C SER A 84 20.16 -17.05 14.81
N GLY A 85 20.04 -15.70 14.71
CA GLY A 85 21.19 -14.80 14.58
C GLY A 85 21.62 -14.50 13.12
N TRP A 86 20.77 -14.80 12.13
CA TRP A 86 21.08 -14.43 10.74
C TRP A 86 20.73 -12.96 10.47
N GLY A 87 21.63 -12.27 9.79
CA GLY A 87 21.36 -10.92 9.31
C GLY A 87 20.47 -10.91 8.05
N TYR A 88 19.81 -9.79 7.80
CA TYR A 88 18.89 -9.61 6.65
C TYR A 88 19.48 -10.03 5.30
N LYS A 89 20.73 -9.69 5.04
CA LYS A 89 21.41 -10.05 3.78
C LYS A 89 21.57 -11.56 3.62
N ARG A 90 21.95 -12.26 4.70
CA ARG A 90 22.10 -13.72 4.68
C ARG A 90 20.78 -14.41 4.43
N ILE A 91 19.69 -13.94 5.06
CA ILE A 91 18.34 -14.45 4.85
C ILE A 91 17.90 -14.21 3.40
N ALA A 92 18.08 -13.01 2.85
CA ALA A 92 17.71 -12.70 1.48
C ALA A 92 18.45 -13.57 0.46
N ASN A 93 19.75 -13.77 0.64
CA ASN A 93 20.56 -14.66 -0.21
C ASN A 93 20.05 -16.09 -0.13
N TRP A 94 19.82 -16.62 1.07
CA TRP A 94 19.31 -17.97 1.27
C TRP A 94 17.95 -18.18 0.58
N LEU A 95 17.01 -17.25 0.74
CA LEU A 95 15.70 -17.31 0.05
C LEU A 95 15.86 -17.33 -1.47
N THR A 96 16.81 -16.59 -2.01
CA THR A 96 17.15 -16.55 -3.44
C THR A 96 17.77 -17.86 -3.91
N GLU A 97 18.72 -18.41 -3.17
CA GLU A 97 19.40 -19.69 -3.45
C GLU A 97 18.42 -20.88 -3.39
N GLN A 98 17.43 -20.82 -2.51
CA GLN A 98 16.36 -21.81 -2.45
C GLN A 98 15.27 -21.62 -3.53
N HIS A 99 15.45 -20.68 -4.45
CA HIS A 99 14.50 -20.35 -5.51
C HIS A 99 13.08 -20.03 -5.00
N ILE A 100 12.96 -19.49 -3.78
CA ILE A 100 11.68 -19.13 -3.19
C ILE A 100 11.13 -17.90 -3.91
N PRO A 101 9.90 -17.96 -4.46
CA PRO A 101 9.31 -16.84 -5.20
C PRO A 101 9.24 -15.58 -4.33
N THR A 102 9.64 -14.45 -4.91
CA THR A 102 9.54 -13.16 -4.22
C THR A 102 8.07 -12.74 -4.03
N PRO A 103 7.74 -11.86 -3.08
CA PRO A 103 6.38 -11.35 -2.89
C PRO A 103 5.76 -10.80 -4.17
N ARG A 104 6.56 -10.14 -5.02
CA ARG A 104 6.10 -9.62 -6.30
C ARG A 104 5.80 -10.73 -7.32
N MET A 105 6.57 -11.80 -7.33
CA MET A 105 6.30 -12.96 -8.19
C MET A 105 4.98 -13.63 -7.79
N ASN A 106 4.73 -13.78 -6.49
CA ASN A 106 3.47 -14.33 -5.98
C ASN A 106 2.27 -13.41 -6.34
N GLU A 107 2.41 -12.10 -6.23
CA GLU A 107 1.38 -11.15 -6.66
C GLU A 107 1.04 -11.29 -8.15
N ILE A 108 2.06 -11.42 -9.00
CA ILE A 108 1.89 -11.62 -10.45
C ILE A 108 1.19 -12.97 -10.73
N ALA A 109 1.63 -14.03 -10.08
CA ALA A 109 1.04 -15.36 -10.23
C ALA A 109 -0.43 -15.37 -9.82
N TRP A 110 -0.75 -14.72 -8.70
CA TRP A 110 -2.12 -14.58 -8.21
C TRP A 110 -3.02 -13.76 -9.15
N LYS A 111 -2.52 -12.63 -9.70
CA LYS A 111 -3.26 -11.86 -10.70
C LYS A 111 -3.53 -12.65 -11.97
N LYS A 112 -2.52 -13.37 -12.47
CA LYS A 112 -2.66 -14.24 -13.63
C LYS A 112 -3.68 -15.35 -13.40
N SER A 113 -3.73 -15.95 -12.22
CA SER A 113 -4.72 -17.00 -11.88
C SER A 113 -6.15 -16.47 -11.91
N LYS A 114 -6.35 -15.17 -11.73
CA LYS A 114 -7.65 -14.49 -11.86
C LYS A 114 -7.96 -14.00 -13.27
N GLY A 115 -7.08 -14.25 -14.25
CA GLY A 115 -7.23 -13.77 -15.61
C GLY A 115 -6.93 -12.27 -15.78
N GLU A 116 -6.31 -11.64 -14.78
CA GLU A 116 -5.89 -10.24 -14.85
C GLU A 116 -4.57 -10.14 -15.62
N ASP A 117 -4.55 -9.37 -16.71
CA ASP A 117 -3.30 -9.02 -17.39
C ASP A 117 -2.53 -7.99 -16.54
N THR A 118 -1.23 -8.24 -16.38
CA THR A 118 -0.38 -7.35 -15.58
C THR A 118 0.93 -7.05 -16.30
N LYS A 119 1.27 -5.76 -16.37
CA LYS A 119 2.59 -5.28 -16.86
C LYS A 119 3.66 -5.30 -15.76
N LEU A 120 3.34 -5.82 -14.58
CA LEU A 120 4.26 -5.89 -13.46
C LEU A 120 5.42 -6.83 -13.82
N GLN A 121 6.63 -6.40 -13.49
CA GLN A 121 7.85 -7.21 -13.59
C GLN A 121 8.35 -7.54 -12.19
N ALA A 122 8.80 -8.76 -11.99
CA ALA A 122 9.40 -9.20 -10.74
C ALA A 122 10.85 -9.64 -10.97
N ARG A 123 11.69 -9.37 -9.99
CA ARG A 123 13.00 -9.98 -9.90
C ARG A 123 12.86 -11.31 -9.16
N ASP A 124 13.67 -12.27 -9.52
CA ASP A 124 13.78 -13.59 -8.88
C ASP A 124 14.63 -13.58 -7.60
N THR A 125 15.21 -12.41 -7.28
CA THR A 125 16.11 -12.22 -6.14
C THR A 125 15.42 -11.48 -5.01
N TRP A 126 15.54 -11.99 -3.80
CA TRP A 126 15.06 -11.33 -2.59
C TRP A 126 15.95 -10.15 -2.22
N SER A 127 15.34 -9.01 -1.91
CA SER A 127 16.07 -7.84 -1.45
C SER A 127 16.17 -7.80 0.08
N ILE A 128 17.25 -7.20 0.57
CA ILE A 128 17.45 -6.93 2.01
C ILE A 128 16.27 -6.12 2.56
N ALA A 129 15.81 -5.11 1.82
CA ALA A 129 14.69 -4.26 2.22
C ALA A 129 13.37 -5.05 2.34
N THR A 130 13.14 -6.07 1.51
CA THR A 130 11.95 -6.93 1.61
C THR A 130 12.00 -7.75 2.90
N VAL A 131 13.13 -8.37 3.22
CA VAL A 131 13.30 -9.15 4.46
C VAL A 131 13.15 -8.27 5.69
N GLN A 132 13.79 -7.10 5.70
CA GLN A 132 13.65 -6.12 6.78
C GLN A 132 12.18 -5.67 6.92
N GLY A 133 11.51 -5.37 5.81
CA GLY A 133 10.11 -4.95 5.82
C GLY A 133 9.14 -6.03 6.33
N ILE A 134 9.50 -7.32 6.22
CA ILE A 134 8.75 -8.41 6.86
C ILE A 134 8.99 -8.39 8.38
N LEU A 135 10.24 -8.34 8.81
CA LEU A 135 10.62 -8.41 10.22
C LEU A 135 10.17 -7.20 11.05
N ASP A 136 10.12 -6.01 10.43
CA ASP A 136 9.71 -4.75 11.09
C ASP A 136 8.18 -4.50 11.04
N ASN A 137 7.39 -5.44 10.52
CA ASN A 137 5.96 -5.20 10.32
C ASN A 137 5.08 -5.85 11.39
N ASP A 138 4.49 -5.03 12.23
CA ASP A 138 3.55 -5.41 13.29
C ASP A 138 2.35 -6.24 12.78
N PHE A 139 2.07 -6.20 11.48
CA PHE A 139 0.97 -6.94 10.88
C PHE A 139 1.10 -8.45 11.08
N TYR A 140 2.33 -8.97 11.08
CA TYR A 140 2.58 -10.40 11.27
C TYR A 140 2.30 -10.93 12.67
N ILE A 141 2.18 -10.04 13.66
CA ILE A 141 1.75 -10.38 15.02
C ILE A 141 0.27 -10.06 15.29
N GLY A 142 -0.53 -9.88 14.23
CA GLY A 142 -1.96 -9.58 14.34
C GLY A 142 -2.30 -8.14 14.66
N THR A 143 -1.32 -7.22 14.61
CA THR A 143 -1.51 -5.80 14.91
C THR A 143 -1.67 -4.98 13.64
N LEU A 144 -2.80 -4.30 13.52
CA LEU A 144 -3.07 -3.37 12.44
C LEU A 144 -2.63 -1.96 12.83
N ARG A 145 -1.57 -1.44 12.21
CA ARG A 145 -1.08 -0.07 12.39
C ARG A 145 -1.30 0.76 11.13
N GLN A 146 -2.13 1.77 11.21
CA GLN A 146 -2.53 2.65 10.10
C GLN A 146 -2.28 4.12 10.39
N GLY A 147 -2.38 4.96 9.33
CA GLY A 147 -2.24 6.40 9.45
C GLY A 147 -0.80 6.87 9.68
N LYS A 148 0.19 6.07 9.27
CA LYS A 148 1.64 6.38 9.40
C LYS A 148 2.06 7.64 8.64
N TYR A 149 1.30 8.03 7.61
CA TYR A 149 1.61 9.19 6.74
C TYR A 149 0.39 10.08 6.58
N ALA A 150 0.63 11.36 6.36
CA ALA A 150 -0.39 12.35 6.00
C ALA A 150 0.08 13.17 4.81
N ARG A 151 -0.85 13.53 3.93
CA ARG A 151 -0.63 14.47 2.83
C ARG A 151 -1.49 15.71 3.07
N LYS A 152 -0.85 16.86 3.27
CA LYS A 152 -1.55 18.12 3.62
C LYS A 152 -2.26 18.72 2.40
N THR A 153 -1.62 18.70 1.24
CA THR A 153 -2.12 19.29 0.00
C THR A 153 -2.29 18.26 -1.09
N ILE A 154 -3.15 18.53 -2.07
CA ILE A 154 -3.25 17.75 -3.31
C ILE A 154 -1.89 17.84 -4.01
N ASN A 155 -1.35 16.71 -4.46
CA ASN A 155 0.00 16.60 -5.06
C ASN A 155 1.18 17.00 -4.13
N GLY A 156 0.94 17.22 -2.84
CA GLY A 156 2.00 17.42 -1.87
C GLY A 156 2.74 16.13 -1.50
N ALA A 157 3.89 16.26 -0.86
CA ALA A 157 4.65 15.13 -0.34
C ALA A 157 3.91 14.47 0.85
N ASP A 158 4.12 13.17 1.00
CA ASP A 158 3.69 12.44 2.18
C ASP A 158 4.62 12.78 3.35
N VAL A 159 4.06 13.18 4.46
CA VAL A 159 4.78 13.48 5.70
C VAL A 159 4.54 12.34 6.68
N LYS A 160 5.62 11.75 7.21
CA LYS A 160 5.52 10.73 8.26
C LYS A 160 4.99 11.39 9.53
N LYS A 161 4.01 10.75 10.15
CA LYS A 161 3.45 11.17 11.43
C LYS A 161 4.25 10.60 12.59
N ASP A 162 4.09 11.22 13.75
CA ASP A 162 4.57 10.66 15.00
C ASP A 162 3.84 9.33 15.31
N GLU A 163 4.52 8.41 15.98
CA GLU A 163 3.94 7.10 16.31
C GLU A 163 2.72 7.20 17.23
N SER A 164 2.66 8.22 18.06
CA SER A 164 1.51 8.52 18.92
C SER A 164 0.24 8.89 18.16
N GLU A 165 0.39 9.35 16.91
CA GLU A 165 -0.72 9.67 16.01
C GLU A 165 -1.18 8.49 15.15
N HIS A 166 -0.47 7.36 15.21
CA HIS A 166 -0.86 6.15 14.49
C HIS A 166 -2.11 5.53 15.12
N ARG A 167 -2.93 4.92 14.28
CA ARG A 167 -4.06 4.11 14.73
C ARG A 167 -3.62 2.66 14.82
N VAL A 168 -3.62 2.13 16.02
CA VAL A 168 -3.16 0.78 16.33
C VAL A 168 -4.34 -0.03 16.83
N PHE A 169 -4.55 -1.21 16.25
CA PHE A 169 -5.55 -2.19 16.67
C PHE A 169 -4.83 -3.52 16.89
N GLU A 170 -4.69 -3.89 18.13
CA GLU A 170 -4.11 -5.18 18.52
C GLU A 170 -5.13 -6.31 18.32
N ASN A 171 -4.65 -7.51 18.03
CA ASN A 171 -5.49 -8.69 17.77
C ASN A 171 -6.59 -8.45 16.72
N ASN A 172 -6.26 -7.67 15.67
CA ASN A 172 -7.19 -7.31 14.62
C ASN A 172 -7.44 -8.45 13.64
N HIS A 173 -6.47 -9.33 13.46
CA HIS A 173 -6.50 -10.45 12.52
C HIS A 173 -5.59 -11.59 13.01
N GLU A 174 -5.65 -12.74 12.34
CA GLU A 174 -4.80 -13.88 12.63
C GLU A 174 -3.32 -13.55 12.35
N ALA A 175 -2.46 -13.86 13.30
CA ALA A 175 -1.01 -13.72 13.18
C ALA A 175 -0.39 -14.87 12.38
N ILE A 176 0.75 -14.63 11.73
CA ILE A 176 1.55 -15.66 11.04
C ILE A 176 2.66 -16.21 11.94
#